data_b5b72c2d8a2fee5dca4d867bdfb1b11f
#
_entry.id   b5b72c2d8a2fee5dca4d867bdfb1b11f
#
_cell.length_a   1.000
_cell.length_b   1.000
_cell.length_c   1.000
_cell.angle_alpha   90.00
_cell.angle_beta   90.00
_cell.angle_gamma   90.00
#
_symmetry.space_group_name_H-M   'P 1'
#
loop_
_entity.id
_entity.type
_entity.pdbx_description
1 polymer ?
#
loop_
_entity_poly.entity_id
_entity_poly.type
_entity_poly.pdbx_seq_one_letter_code
_entity_poly.pdbx_strand_id
1 'polypeptide(L)'
;MVLQELSLQGKTALVTGGGSGIGSGITRGLAEAGADIACVYSRHPPTEIEAYVRGLGREFLAIQADVSRMSELPRVMDETVTRFGHLDILVNNAGICPRASALEYTEEMWDQVIQLNEKTVFFLSQLAARQFLRQGTGGRIINLASMLSFLGGFNTTAYTASKHAVMGLTRVMASEWGHLGINVNAIAPGWIKTNLSAPLVADPERYNSVKARIPQGDWGTPEVFKGVAVLLASDAGSYINGVTIPVDGGYLTK
;
A
#
# COMPACT_ATOMS: atom_id res chain seq x y z
N MET A 1 5.25 -12.50 -24.11
CA MET A 1 3.89 -13.04 -23.80
C MET A 1 3.39 -12.36 -22.54
N VAL A 2 2.10 -12.04 -22.43
CA VAL A 2 1.50 -11.27 -21.29
C VAL A 2 1.88 -11.84 -19.93
N LEU A 3 1.93 -13.17 -19.76
CA LEU A 3 2.35 -13.79 -18.51
C LEU A 3 3.82 -13.52 -18.13
N GLN A 4 4.70 -13.33 -19.11
CA GLN A 4 6.09 -12.94 -18.85
C GLN A 4 6.20 -11.49 -18.41
N GLU A 5 5.36 -10.62 -18.95
CA GLU A 5 5.31 -9.20 -18.56
C GLU A 5 4.77 -9.00 -17.15
N LEU A 6 3.98 -9.94 -16.61
CA LEU A 6 3.51 -9.96 -15.22
C LEU A 6 4.52 -10.57 -14.25
N SER A 7 5.62 -11.17 -14.74
CA SER A 7 6.64 -11.77 -13.87
C SER A 7 7.42 -10.71 -13.11
N LEU A 8 7.62 -10.97 -11.81
CA LEU A 8 8.46 -10.17 -10.92
C LEU A 8 9.73 -10.92 -10.50
N GLN A 9 10.11 -11.96 -11.29
CA GLN A 9 11.33 -12.73 -11.02
C GLN A 9 12.57 -11.85 -11.00
N GLY A 10 13.34 -11.95 -9.91
CA GLY A 10 14.54 -11.12 -9.69
C GLY A 10 14.25 -9.67 -9.31
N LYS A 11 13.00 -9.34 -8.96
CA LYS A 11 12.60 -8.03 -8.42
C LYS A 11 12.57 -8.03 -6.90
N THR A 12 12.91 -6.91 -6.30
CA THR A 12 12.82 -6.67 -4.85
C THR A 12 11.69 -5.68 -4.54
N ALA A 13 10.77 -6.08 -3.67
CA ALA A 13 9.67 -5.23 -3.19
C ALA A 13 9.82 -4.88 -1.71
N LEU A 14 9.77 -3.58 -1.39
CA LEU A 14 9.65 -3.06 -0.04
C LEU A 14 8.18 -2.75 0.26
N VAL A 15 7.59 -3.42 1.25
CA VAL A 15 6.17 -3.27 1.60
C VAL A 15 6.03 -2.80 3.05
N THR A 16 5.51 -1.61 3.26
CA THR A 16 5.21 -1.12 4.62
C THR A 16 3.89 -1.71 5.12
N GLY A 17 3.91 -2.29 6.33
CA GLY A 17 2.75 -3.00 6.87
C GLY A 17 2.37 -4.25 6.07
N GLY A 18 3.36 -4.88 5.41
CA GLY A 18 3.14 -6.03 4.52
C GLY A 18 2.73 -7.33 5.22
N GLY A 19 2.79 -7.38 6.55
CA GLY A 19 2.54 -8.59 7.34
C GLY A 19 1.07 -8.86 7.67
N SER A 20 0.16 -7.93 7.42
CA SER A 20 -1.25 -8.09 7.81
C SER A 20 -2.21 -7.33 6.89
N GLY A 21 -3.50 -7.64 7.00
CA GLY A 21 -4.56 -6.96 6.26
C GLY A 21 -4.27 -6.86 4.75
N ILE A 22 -4.55 -5.71 4.16
CA ILE A 22 -4.35 -5.47 2.71
C ILE A 22 -2.89 -5.70 2.32
N GLY A 23 -1.94 -5.24 3.16
CA GLY A 23 -0.52 -5.43 2.91
C GLY A 23 -0.13 -6.89 2.76
N SER A 24 -0.73 -7.80 3.53
CA SER A 24 -0.44 -9.24 3.40
C SER A 24 -0.92 -9.81 2.08
N GLY A 25 -2.09 -9.39 1.60
CA GLY A 25 -2.58 -9.79 0.27
C GLY A 25 -1.67 -9.30 -0.86
N ILE A 26 -1.23 -8.04 -0.79
CA ILE A 26 -0.27 -7.47 -1.75
C ILE A 26 1.05 -8.24 -1.70
N THR A 27 1.61 -8.45 -0.51
CA THR A 27 2.87 -9.19 -0.32
C THR A 27 2.80 -10.59 -0.92
N ARG A 28 1.70 -11.33 -0.67
CA ARG A 28 1.47 -12.65 -1.28
C ARG A 28 1.48 -12.56 -2.81
N GLY A 29 0.73 -11.63 -3.39
CA GLY A 29 0.68 -11.47 -4.84
C GLY A 29 2.03 -11.17 -5.48
N LEU A 30 2.81 -10.25 -4.89
CA LEU A 30 4.15 -9.92 -5.38
C LEU A 30 5.10 -11.12 -5.29
N ALA A 31 5.07 -11.88 -4.17
CA ALA A 31 5.89 -13.07 -3.98
C ALA A 31 5.48 -14.21 -4.93
N GLU A 32 4.18 -14.44 -5.14
CA GLU A 32 3.65 -15.42 -6.12
C GLU A 32 4.10 -15.09 -7.55
N ALA A 33 4.23 -13.80 -7.88
CA ALA A 33 4.75 -13.33 -9.16
C ALA A 33 6.28 -13.42 -9.28
N GLY A 34 6.99 -13.74 -8.18
CA GLY A 34 8.44 -13.99 -8.20
C GLY A 34 9.30 -12.94 -7.50
N ALA A 35 8.71 -11.93 -6.85
CA ALA A 35 9.48 -10.91 -6.13
C ALA A 35 10.05 -11.44 -4.80
N ASP A 36 11.24 -10.95 -4.44
CA ASP A 36 11.77 -11.03 -3.09
C ASP A 36 11.22 -9.86 -2.25
N ILE A 37 11.01 -10.07 -0.95
CA ILE A 37 10.21 -9.17 -0.11
C ILE A 37 11.00 -8.62 1.07
N ALA A 38 11.07 -7.29 1.18
CA ALA A 38 11.34 -6.59 2.44
C ALA A 38 10.00 -6.15 3.04
N CYS A 39 9.66 -6.67 4.20
CA CYS A 39 8.39 -6.38 4.89
C CYS A 39 8.65 -5.56 6.15
N VAL A 40 8.16 -4.31 6.15
CA VAL A 40 8.24 -3.45 7.34
C VAL A 40 7.05 -3.69 8.23
N TYR A 41 7.30 -3.91 9.51
CA TYR A 41 6.29 -4.05 10.55
C TYR A 41 6.64 -3.22 11.79
N SER A 42 5.63 -2.83 12.58
CA SER A 42 5.85 -2.03 13.79
C SER A 42 5.84 -2.87 15.08
N ARG A 43 4.78 -3.66 15.29
CA ARG A 43 4.54 -4.33 16.57
C ARG A 43 4.65 -5.85 16.50
N HIS A 44 4.01 -6.47 15.53
CA HIS A 44 3.91 -7.93 15.42
C HIS A 44 4.74 -8.43 14.25
N PRO A 45 5.73 -9.31 14.50
CA PRO A 45 6.52 -9.92 13.43
C PRO A 45 5.62 -10.61 12.40
N PRO A 46 5.92 -10.49 11.09
CA PRO A 46 5.09 -11.03 10.01
C PRO A 46 5.38 -12.53 9.75
N THR A 47 5.41 -13.36 10.79
CA THR A 47 5.87 -14.76 10.74
C THR A 47 5.09 -15.63 9.75
N GLU A 48 3.78 -15.44 9.66
CA GLU A 48 2.94 -16.19 8.71
C GLU A 48 3.28 -15.83 7.25
N ILE A 49 3.45 -14.52 6.98
CA ILE A 49 3.80 -14.05 5.64
C ILE A 49 5.23 -14.44 5.29
N GLU A 50 6.17 -14.38 6.23
CA GLU A 50 7.53 -14.86 6.04
C GLU A 50 7.55 -16.34 5.65
N ALA A 51 6.86 -17.19 6.40
CA ALA A 51 6.76 -18.61 6.08
C ALA A 51 6.16 -18.86 4.70
N TYR A 52 5.13 -18.09 4.34
CA TYR A 52 4.50 -18.17 3.03
C TYR A 52 5.46 -17.81 1.89
N VAL A 53 6.14 -16.65 1.99
CA VAL A 53 7.07 -16.15 0.97
C VAL A 53 8.25 -17.11 0.78
N ARG A 54 8.83 -17.58 1.89
CA ARG A 54 9.91 -18.57 1.85
C ARG A 54 9.46 -19.92 1.28
N GLY A 55 8.22 -20.33 1.54
CA GLY A 55 7.60 -21.52 0.94
C GLY A 55 7.49 -21.47 -0.58
N LEU A 56 7.45 -20.27 -1.17
CA LEU A 56 7.50 -20.04 -2.62
C LEU A 56 8.95 -20.02 -3.18
N GLY A 57 9.96 -20.24 -2.33
CA GLY A 57 11.37 -20.12 -2.72
C GLY A 57 11.84 -18.67 -2.92
N ARG A 58 11.13 -17.68 -2.32
CA ARG A 58 11.51 -16.26 -2.37
C ARG A 58 12.22 -15.86 -1.09
N GLU A 59 13.11 -14.88 -1.23
CA GLU A 59 13.81 -14.29 -0.10
C GLU A 59 12.87 -13.35 0.67
N PHE A 60 13.04 -13.30 2.00
CA PHE A 60 12.25 -12.44 2.87
C PHE A 60 13.13 -11.75 3.91
N LEU A 61 12.94 -10.45 4.08
CA LEU A 61 13.54 -9.64 5.12
C LEU A 61 12.43 -8.98 5.96
N ALA A 62 12.37 -9.29 7.25
CA ALA A 62 11.49 -8.60 8.19
C ALA A 62 12.24 -7.41 8.82
N ILE A 63 11.73 -6.18 8.64
CA ILE A 63 12.31 -4.96 9.21
C ILE A 63 11.35 -4.41 10.25
N GLN A 64 11.77 -4.41 11.52
CA GLN A 64 11.00 -3.74 12.56
C GLN A 64 11.29 -2.23 12.55
N ALA A 65 10.28 -1.42 12.21
CA ALA A 65 10.40 0.04 12.19
C ALA A 65 9.04 0.72 12.41
N ASP A 66 9.07 1.84 13.11
CA ASP A 66 7.96 2.79 13.13
C ASP A 66 8.18 3.82 12.02
N VAL A 67 7.58 3.57 10.86
CA VAL A 67 7.74 4.43 9.68
C VAL A 67 7.08 5.81 9.82
N SER A 68 6.35 6.08 10.90
CA SER A 68 5.91 7.44 11.23
C SER A 68 7.08 8.32 11.69
N ARG A 69 8.18 7.72 12.10
CA ARG A 69 9.41 8.42 12.48
C ARG A 69 10.30 8.61 11.25
N MET A 70 10.43 9.85 10.80
CA MET A 70 11.23 10.16 9.59
C MET A 70 12.67 9.66 9.66
N SER A 71 13.27 9.60 10.85
CA SER A 71 14.63 9.09 11.07
C SER A 71 14.79 7.59 10.79
N GLU A 72 13.69 6.83 10.82
CA GLU A 72 13.72 5.39 10.51
C GLU A 72 13.74 5.09 8.99
N LEU A 73 13.23 6.02 8.17
CA LEU A 73 13.04 5.76 6.73
C LEU A 73 14.35 5.48 5.98
N PRO A 74 15.46 6.23 6.22
CA PRO A 74 16.75 5.91 5.61
C PRO A 74 17.22 4.51 5.99
N ARG A 75 17.13 4.12 7.28
CA ARG A 75 17.53 2.79 7.75
C ARG A 75 16.74 1.66 7.08
N VAL A 76 15.41 1.83 6.95
CA VAL A 76 14.55 0.86 6.25
C VAL A 76 15.00 0.67 4.79
N MET A 77 15.33 1.75 4.11
CA MET A 77 15.84 1.71 2.74
C MET A 77 17.21 1.02 2.67
N ASP A 78 18.12 1.41 3.54
CA ASP A 78 19.49 0.89 3.57
C ASP A 78 19.54 -0.61 3.91
N GLU A 79 18.73 -1.09 4.88
CA GLU A 79 18.62 -2.51 5.20
C GLU A 79 18.08 -3.31 4.01
N THR A 80 17.07 -2.77 3.31
CA THR A 80 16.52 -3.41 2.11
C THR A 80 17.58 -3.56 1.03
N VAL A 81 18.26 -2.45 0.68
CA VAL A 81 19.29 -2.45 -0.37
C VAL A 81 20.51 -3.29 0.02
N THR A 82 20.92 -3.24 1.28
CA THR A 82 22.04 -4.08 1.79
C THR A 82 21.72 -5.57 1.64
N ARG A 83 20.47 -5.98 1.92
CA ARG A 83 20.07 -7.40 1.87
C ARG A 83 19.91 -7.92 0.45
N PHE A 84 19.33 -7.14 -0.46
CA PHE A 84 18.95 -7.60 -1.80
C PHE A 84 19.82 -7.01 -2.93
N GLY A 85 20.64 -6.01 -2.63
CA GLY A 85 21.48 -5.32 -3.62
C GLY A 85 20.76 -4.23 -4.41
N HIS A 86 19.43 -4.25 -4.46
CA HIS A 86 18.60 -3.32 -5.23
C HIS A 86 17.19 -3.20 -4.65
N LEU A 87 16.43 -2.22 -5.15
CA LEU A 87 15.01 -2.06 -4.95
C LEU A 87 14.33 -1.81 -6.31
N ASP A 88 13.21 -2.46 -6.59
CA ASP A 88 12.42 -2.24 -7.81
C ASP A 88 11.01 -1.72 -7.51
N ILE A 89 10.43 -2.13 -6.39
CA ILE A 89 9.04 -1.88 -6.06
C ILE A 89 8.93 -1.35 -4.62
N LEU A 90 8.28 -0.20 -4.46
CA LEU A 90 7.85 0.29 -3.14
C LEU A 90 6.34 0.22 -3.02
N VAL A 91 5.84 -0.37 -1.93
CA VAL A 91 4.41 -0.34 -1.57
C VAL A 91 4.22 0.43 -0.26
N ASN A 92 3.66 1.62 -0.35
CA ASN A 92 3.27 2.45 0.79
C ASN A 92 1.88 2.02 1.28
N ASN A 93 1.82 0.98 2.13
CA ASN A 93 0.56 0.44 2.64
C ASN A 93 0.31 0.78 4.12
N ALA A 94 1.33 1.01 4.94
CA ALA A 94 1.15 1.35 6.34
C ALA A 94 0.22 2.56 6.53
N GLY A 95 -0.72 2.45 7.46
CA GLY A 95 -1.68 3.52 7.74
C GLY A 95 -2.57 3.24 8.93
N ILE A 96 -3.15 4.30 9.48
CA ILE A 96 -4.09 4.28 10.62
C ILE A 96 -5.35 5.06 10.28
N CYS A 97 -6.45 4.73 10.97
CA CYS A 97 -7.72 5.42 10.83
C CYS A 97 -8.42 5.53 12.21
N PRO A 98 -7.92 6.38 13.12
CA PRO A 98 -8.63 6.69 14.34
C PRO A 98 -9.98 7.36 14.00
N ARG A 99 -11.01 7.07 14.80
CA ARG A 99 -12.38 7.49 14.51
C ARG A 99 -12.89 8.40 15.62
N ALA A 100 -13.33 9.59 15.24
CA ALA A 100 -14.06 10.52 16.11
C ALA A 100 -14.95 11.42 15.23
N SER A 101 -15.97 12.04 15.80
CA SER A 101 -16.73 13.08 15.10
C SER A 101 -15.81 14.27 14.76
N ALA A 102 -16.11 14.99 13.69
CA ALA A 102 -15.29 16.13 13.30
C ALA A 102 -15.22 17.23 14.37
N LEU A 103 -16.24 17.33 15.23
CA LEU A 103 -16.28 18.28 16.34
C LEU A 103 -15.41 17.87 17.54
N GLU A 104 -15.06 16.58 17.64
CA GLU A 104 -14.29 16.00 18.76
C GLU A 104 -12.90 15.51 18.31
N TYR A 105 -12.55 15.71 17.04
CA TYR A 105 -11.28 15.26 16.49
C TYR A 105 -10.13 16.11 17.04
N THR A 106 -9.20 15.49 17.76
CA THR A 106 -8.09 16.22 18.39
C THR A 106 -6.94 16.48 17.43
N GLU A 107 -6.09 17.48 17.77
CA GLU A 107 -4.88 17.78 17.02
C GLU A 107 -3.92 16.57 16.99
N GLU A 108 -3.77 15.84 18.10
CA GLU A 108 -2.92 14.66 18.17
C GLU A 108 -3.41 13.54 17.24
N MET A 109 -4.72 13.31 17.16
CA MET A 109 -5.30 12.35 16.21
C MET A 109 -5.03 12.77 14.77
N TRP A 110 -5.15 14.07 14.50
CA TRP A 110 -4.86 14.63 13.18
C TRP A 110 -3.40 14.42 12.79
N ASP A 111 -2.47 14.85 13.65
CA ASP A 111 -1.04 14.79 13.40
C ASP A 111 -0.54 13.36 13.21
N GLN A 112 -1.02 12.40 14.03
CA GLN A 112 -0.68 10.98 13.87
C GLN A 112 -1.08 10.43 12.49
N VAL A 113 -2.27 10.80 12.01
CA VAL A 113 -2.76 10.34 10.71
C VAL A 113 -1.96 10.97 9.57
N ILE A 114 -1.78 12.29 9.59
CA ILE A 114 -1.03 12.99 8.54
C ILE A 114 0.42 12.52 8.52
N GLN A 115 1.04 12.36 9.68
CA GLN A 115 2.42 11.90 9.81
C GLN A 115 2.62 10.52 9.16
N LEU A 116 1.74 9.54 9.43
CA LEU A 116 1.90 8.18 8.90
C LEU A 116 1.32 8.03 7.48
N ASN A 117 0.09 8.52 7.25
CA ASN A 117 -0.64 8.21 6.02
C ASN A 117 -0.24 9.11 4.84
N GLU A 118 0.39 10.25 5.09
CA GLU A 118 0.73 11.24 4.07
C GLU A 118 2.24 11.53 4.04
N LYS A 119 2.79 12.06 5.12
CA LYS A 119 4.19 12.48 5.17
C LYS A 119 5.16 11.31 4.96
N THR A 120 4.92 10.17 5.62
CA THR A 120 5.70 8.94 5.39
C THR A 120 5.64 8.51 3.92
N VAL A 121 4.45 8.51 3.31
CA VAL A 121 4.27 8.11 1.91
C VAL A 121 5.15 8.95 0.99
N PHE A 122 5.15 10.27 1.17
CA PHE A 122 5.98 11.15 0.34
C PHE A 122 7.48 10.90 0.54
N PHE A 123 7.97 10.94 1.79
CA PHE A 123 9.40 10.85 2.06
C PHE A 123 9.98 9.46 1.77
N LEU A 124 9.24 8.38 1.99
CA LEU A 124 9.69 7.05 1.62
C LEU A 124 9.70 6.87 0.10
N SER A 125 8.70 7.42 -0.61
CA SER A 125 8.70 7.46 -2.09
C SER A 125 9.89 8.25 -2.64
N GLN A 126 10.25 9.37 -2.00
CA GLN A 126 11.42 10.17 -2.40
C GLN A 126 12.73 9.37 -2.21
N LEU A 127 12.87 8.63 -1.10
CA LEU A 127 14.03 7.78 -0.87
C LEU A 127 14.11 6.66 -1.90
N ALA A 128 12.97 6.01 -2.22
CA ALA A 128 12.90 4.98 -3.25
C ALA A 128 13.26 5.54 -4.63
N ALA A 129 12.71 6.70 -5.01
CA ALA A 129 13.03 7.35 -6.27
C ALA A 129 14.53 7.66 -6.41
N ARG A 130 15.15 8.19 -5.35
CA ARG A 130 16.61 8.39 -5.30
C ARG A 130 17.38 7.08 -5.44
N GLN A 131 16.89 5.99 -4.87
CA GLN A 131 17.50 4.66 -5.00
C GLN A 131 17.37 4.15 -6.45
N PHE A 132 16.20 4.25 -7.07
CA PHE A 132 15.98 3.88 -8.47
C PHE A 132 16.91 4.64 -9.43
N LEU A 133 17.11 5.94 -9.17
CA LEU A 133 18.05 6.76 -9.96
C LEU A 133 19.51 6.32 -9.78
N ARG A 134 19.93 6.02 -8.54
CA ARG A 134 21.29 5.48 -8.28
C ARG A 134 21.54 4.16 -8.98
N GLN A 135 20.53 3.30 -9.09
CA GLN A 135 20.59 2.02 -9.79
C GLN A 135 20.54 2.15 -11.32
N GLY A 136 19.95 3.25 -11.84
CA GLY A 136 19.75 3.46 -13.27
C GLY A 136 18.67 2.54 -13.88
N THR A 137 17.78 1.95 -13.07
CA THR A 137 16.79 0.94 -13.52
C THR A 137 15.36 1.47 -13.61
N GLY A 138 15.10 2.67 -13.10
CA GLY A 138 13.73 3.10 -12.81
C GLY A 138 13.10 2.28 -11.68
N GLY A 139 11.78 2.33 -11.52
CA GLY A 139 11.09 1.59 -10.46
C GLY A 139 9.58 1.80 -10.44
N ARG A 140 8.91 1.10 -9.51
CA ARG A 140 7.45 1.13 -9.34
C ARG A 140 7.10 1.53 -7.92
N ILE A 141 6.23 2.53 -7.75
CA ILE A 141 5.70 2.96 -6.46
C ILE A 141 4.19 2.76 -6.46
N ILE A 142 3.69 2.01 -5.48
CA ILE A 142 2.28 1.72 -5.28
C ILE A 142 1.85 2.29 -3.93
N ASN A 143 0.97 3.28 -3.95
CA ASN A 143 0.44 3.91 -2.76
C ASN A 143 -0.93 3.33 -2.40
N LEU A 144 -1.20 3.12 -1.10
CA LEU A 144 -2.55 2.76 -0.65
C LEU A 144 -3.35 4.04 -0.37
N ALA A 145 -4.19 4.41 -1.33
CA ALA A 145 -5.26 5.38 -1.20
C ALA A 145 -6.47 4.77 -0.45
N SER A 146 -7.67 5.14 -0.79
CA SER A 146 -8.94 4.61 -0.28
C SER A 146 -10.08 5.01 -1.21
N MET A 147 -11.23 4.34 -1.14
CA MET A 147 -12.47 4.88 -1.68
C MET A 147 -12.78 6.29 -1.09
N LEU A 148 -12.28 6.56 0.13
CA LEU A 148 -12.37 7.88 0.77
C LEU A 148 -11.40 8.91 0.17
N SER A 149 -10.65 8.58 -0.87
CA SER A 149 -9.98 9.56 -1.75
C SER A 149 -10.95 10.20 -2.77
N PHE A 150 -12.17 9.66 -2.89
CA PHE A 150 -13.21 10.11 -3.82
C PHE A 150 -14.48 10.56 -3.09
N LEU A 151 -14.66 10.10 -1.84
CA LEU A 151 -15.86 10.34 -1.04
C LEU A 151 -15.50 10.95 0.32
N GLY A 152 -16.46 11.61 0.95
CA GLY A 152 -16.39 11.91 2.39
C GLY A 152 -16.61 10.67 3.23
N GLY A 153 -15.88 10.57 4.35
CA GLY A 153 -16.03 9.49 5.33
C GLY A 153 -16.69 9.99 6.62
N PHE A 154 -17.52 9.16 7.24
CA PHE A 154 -18.12 9.49 8.53
C PHE A 154 -17.14 9.11 9.67
N ASN A 155 -16.88 10.05 10.58
CA ASN A 155 -15.93 9.90 11.70
C ASN A 155 -14.49 9.56 11.28
N THR A 156 -14.03 10.04 10.12
CA THR A 156 -12.70 9.71 9.56
C THR A 156 -12.02 10.96 8.98
N THR A 157 -12.08 12.08 9.70
CA THR A 157 -11.70 13.42 9.20
C THR A 157 -10.28 13.45 8.62
N ALA A 158 -9.25 13.26 9.45
CA ALA A 158 -7.86 13.29 8.99
C ALA A 158 -7.54 12.12 8.03
N TYR A 159 -8.14 10.94 8.24
CA TYR A 159 -7.96 9.81 7.32
C TYR A 159 -8.44 10.16 5.92
N THR A 160 -9.66 10.71 5.79
CA THR A 160 -10.21 11.15 4.51
C THR A 160 -9.30 12.20 3.86
N ALA A 161 -8.87 13.22 4.60
CA ALA A 161 -7.93 14.23 4.13
C ALA A 161 -6.62 13.60 3.62
N SER A 162 -6.00 12.72 4.42
CA SER A 162 -4.75 12.04 4.05
C SER A 162 -4.90 11.19 2.79
N LYS A 163 -6.05 10.51 2.58
CA LYS A 163 -6.24 9.67 1.40
C LYS A 163 -6.52 10.48 0.13
N HIS A 164 -7.12 11.67 0.22
CA HIS A 164 -7.16 12.64 -0.87
C HIS A 164 -5.75 13.16 -1.19
N ALA A 165 -4.95 13.47 -0.16
CA ALA A 165 -3.57 13.91 -0.33
C ALA A 165 -2.71 12.83 -1.03
N VAL A 166 -2.82 11.54 -0.64
CA VAL A 166 -2.12 10.42 -1.30
C VAL A 166 -2.45 10.34 -2.79
N MET A 167 -3.72 10.57 -3.18
CA MET A 167 -4.10 10.63 -4.60
C MET A 167 -3.42 11.81 -5.31
N GLY A 168 -3.34 12.98 -4.68
CA GLY A 168 -2.63 14.16 -5.19
C GLY A 168 -1.13 13.90 -5.32
N LEU A 169 -0.49 13.36 -4.26
CA LEU A 169 0.93 12.98 -4.25
C LEU A 169 1.26 11.95 -5.35
N THR A 170 0.39 10.97 -5.56
CA THR A 170 0.55 9.99 -6.64
C THR A 170 0.65 10.65 -8.00
N ARG A 171 -0.22 11.61 -8.29
CA ARG A 171 -0.24 12.32 -9.57
C ARG A 171 0.99 13.21 -9.78
N VAL A 172 1.39 13.99 -8.77
CA VAL A 172 2.54 14.89 -8.90
C VAL A 172 3.84 14.09 -9.05
N MET A 173 4.04 13.04 -8.24
CA MET A 173 5.22 12.18 -8.34
C MET A 173 5.27 11.43 -9.69
N ALA A 174 4.14 10.96 -10.20
CA ALA A 174 4.06 10.36 -11.53
C ALA A 174 4.42 11.34 -12.64
N SER A 175 3.95 12.58 -12.54
CA SER A 175 4.24 13.64 -13.51
C SER A 175 5.72 14.04 -13.52
N GLU A 176 6.31 14.20 -12.33
CA GLU A 176 7.70 14.63 -12.20
C GLU A 176 8.71 13.52 -12.51
N TRP A 177 8.40 12.25 -12.15
CA TRP A 177 9.36 11.16 -12.21
C TRP A 177 9.14 10.20 -13.38
N GLY A 178 8.06 10.35 -14.14
CA GLY A 178 7.74 9.45 -15.25
C GLY A 178 8.85 9.41 -16.32
N HIS A 179 9.44 10.55 -16.66
CA HIS A 179 10.57 10.64 -17.61
C HIS A 179 11.88 10.01 -17.08
N LEU A 180 11.94 9.71 -15.79
CA LEU A 180 13.04 9.02 -15.13
C LEU A 180 12.84 7.48 -15.06
N GLY A 181 11.79 6.96 -15.70
CA GLY A 181 11.45 5.54 -15.68
C GLY A 181 10.77 5.08 -14.39
N ILE A 182 10.21 6.00 -13.59
CA ILE A 182 9.54 5.70 -12.32
C ILE A 182 8.03 5.86 -12.51
N ASN A 183 7.28 4.77 -12.34
CA ASN A 183 5.82 4.82 -12.32
C ASN A 183 5.32 4.92 -10.88
N VAL A 184 4.39 5.84 -10.65
CA VAL A 184 3.74 6.03 -9.35
C VAL A 184 2.24 5.91 -9.52
N ASN A 185 1.65 4.91 -8.89
CA ASN A 185 0.21 4.65 -8.95
C ASN A 185 -0.37 4.41 -7.55
N ALA A 186 -1.66 4.46 -7.44
CA ALA A 186 -2.35 4.15 -6.19
C ALA A 186 -3.44 3.09 -6.37
N ILE A 187 -3.66 2.32 -5.33
CA ILE A 187 -4.81 1.41 -5.18
C ILE A 187 -5.75 2.06 -4.17
N ALA A 188 -7.04 2.13 -4.49
CA ALA A 188 -8.08 2.65 -3.60
C ALA A 188 -8.99 1.49 -3.12
N PRO A 189 -8.69 0.90 -1.96
CA PRO A 189 -9.53 -0.14 -1.38
C PRO A 189 -10.93 0.36 -1.04
N GLY A 190 -11.94 -0.51 -1.25
CA GLY A 190 -13.26 -0.37 -0.67
C GLY A 190 -13.32 -0.94 0.76
N TRP A 191 -14.43 -1.62 1.06
CA TRP A 191 -14.65 -2.27 2.34
C TRP A 191 -14.01 -3.67 2.34
N ILE A 192 -12.96 -3.85 3.14
CA ILE A 192 -12.15 -5.07 3.19
C ILE A 192 -12.14 -5.63 4.62
N LYS A 193 -12.30 -6.95 4.75
CA LYS A 193 -12.22 -7.67 6.03
C LYS A 193 -10.76 -7.72 6.49
N THR A 194 -10.42 -6.89 7.47
CA THR A 194 -9.07 -6.76 8.06
C THR A 194 -9.18 -6.45 9.55
N ASN A 195 -8.07 -6.47 10.27
CA ASN A 195 -8.05 -6.06 11.68
C ASN A 195 -8.53 -4.60 11.87
N LEU A 196 -8.25 -3.71 10.92
CA LEU A 196 -8.69 -2.31 10.96
C LEU A 196 -10.22 -2.19 10.88
N SER A 197 -10.88 -3.07 10.16
CA SER A 197 -12.34 -3.10 9.99
C SER A 197 -13.05 -4.07 10.94
N ALA A 198 -12.32 -4.84 11.74
CA ALA A 198 -12.89 -5.86 12.62
C ALA A 198 -14.04 -5.37 13.52
N PRO A 199 -13.98 -4.17 14.15
CA PRO A 199 -15.09 -3.65 14.94
C PRO A 199 -16.37 -3.44 14.11
N LEU A 200 -16.24 -3.06 12.84
CA LEU A 200 -17.38 -2.85 11.94
C LEU A 200 -17.93 -4.18 11.40
N VAL A 201 -17.05 -5.15 11.19
CA VAL A 201 -17.43 -6.50 10.77
C VAL A 201 -18.15 -7.25 11.88
N ALA A 202 -17.79 -6.99 13.15
CA ALA A 202 -18.42 -7.58 14.33
C ALA A 202 -19.80 -6.98 14.66
N ASP A 203 -20.17 -5.84 14.09
CA ASP A 203 -21.48 -5.21 14.20
C ASP A 203 -22.37 -5.64 13.02
N PRO A 204 -23.38 -6.52 13.23
CA PRO A 204 -24.20 -7.04 12.14
C PRO A 204 -25.02 -5.97 11.40
N GLU A 205 -25.48 -4.94 12.09
CA GLU A 205 -26.26 -3.86 11.48
C GLU A 205 -25.35 -3.06 10.55
N ARG A 206 -24.19 -2.67 11.05
CA ARG A 206 -23.19 -1.92 10.26
C ARG A 206 -22.65 -2.74 9.11
N TYR A 207 -22.32 -4.03 9.37
CA TYR A 207 -21.86 -4.95 8.33
C TYR A 207 -22.86 -5.03 7.17
N ASN A 208 -24.14 -5.29 7.47
CA ASN A 208 -25.18 -5.46 6.46
C ASN A 208 -25.50 -4.14 5.73
N SER A 209 -25.51 -3.01 6.43
CA SER A 209 -25.73 -1.69 5.82
C SER A 209 -24.65 -1.34 4.79
N VAL A 210 -23.38 -1.68 5.07
CA VAL A 210 -22.28 -1.51 4.12
C VAL A 210 -22.40 -2.52 2.97
N LYS A 211 -22.63 -3.80 3.28
CA LYS A 211 -22.76 -4.89 2.33
C LYS A 211 -23.84 -4.58 1.26
N ALA A 212 -24.99 -4.02 1.68
CA ALA A 212 -26.07 -3.65 0.76
C ALA A 212 -25.68 -2.60 -0.28
N ARG A 213 -24.61 -1.83 -0.02
CA ARG A 213 -24.07 -0.81 -0.92
C ARG A 213 -22.98 -1.33 -1.85
N ILE A 214 -22.45 -2.53 -1.64
CA ILE A 214 -21.42 -3.12 -2.48
C ILE A 214 -22.10 -3.90 -3.62
N PRO A 215 -21.97 -3.51 -4.90
CA PRO A 215 -22.59 -4.22 -6.01
C PRO A 215 -22.21 -5.69 -6.11
N GLN A 216 -20.97 -6.06 -5.77
CA GLN A 216 -20.52 -7.45 -5.73
C GLN A 216 -21.10 -8.26 -4.56
N GLY A 217 -21.89 -7.63 -3.67
CA GLY A 217 -22.71 -8.32 -2.68
C GLY A 217 -22.03 -8.69 -1.38
N ASP A 218 -20.73 -8.45 -1.19
CA ASP A 218 -20.02 -8.65 0.07
C ASP A 218 -18.76 -7.81 0.19
N TRP A 219 -18.22 -7.72 1.41
CA TRP A 219 -16.91 -7.13 1.70
C TRP A 219 -15.80 -7.95 1.03
N GLY A 220 -14.80 -7.26 0.50
CA GLY A 220 -13.60 -7.91 -0.04
C GLY A 220 -12.70 -8.52 1.03
N THR A 221 -11.73 -9.31 0.60
CA THR A 221 -10.65 -9.86 1.42
C THR A 221 -9.29 -9.33 0.94
N PRO A 222 -8.20 -9.48 1.70
CA PRO A 222 -6.87 -9.04 1.27
C PRO A 222 -6.41 -9.62 -0.08
N GLU A 223 -6.87 -10.80 -0.44
CA GLU A 223 -6.47 -11.51 -1.67
C GLU A 223 -6.91 -10.80 -2.96
N VAL A 224 -7.97 -9.98 -2.92
CA VAL A 224 -8.45 -9.25 -4.10
C VAL A 224 -7.42 -8.23 -4.64
N PHE A 225 -6.41 -7.90 -3.84
CA PHE A 225 -5.37 -6.94 -4.22
C PHE A 225 -4.18 -7.56 -4.96
N LYS A 226 -4.04 -8.90 -4.98
CA LYS A 226 -2.91 -9.58 -5.62
C LYS A 226 -2.74 -9.16 -7.08
N GLY A 227 -3.77 -9.31 -7.88
CA GLY A 227 -3.70 -9.06 -9.32
C GLY A 227 -3.37 -7.62 -9.67
N VAL A 228 -4.03 -6.65 -9.03
CA VAL A 228 -3.78 -5.22 -9.29
C VAL A 228 -2.37 -4.80 -8.83
N ALA A 229 -1.89 -5.34 -7.70
CA ALA A 229 -0.54 -5.05 -7.22
C ALA A 229 0.53 -5.60 -8.19
N VAL A 230 0.36 -6.83 -8.68
CA VAL A 230 1.27 -7.42 -9.67
C VAL A 230 1.23 -6.64 -10.98
N LEU A 231 0.07 -6.25 -11.48
CA LEU A 231 -0.06 -5.43 -12.69
C LEU A 231 0.73 -4.11 -12.54
N LEU A 232 0.53 -3.37 -11.44
CA LEU A 232 1.19 -2.09 -11.22
C LEU A 232 2.69 -2.21 -10.93
N ALA A 233 3.14 -3.35 -10.42
CA ALA A 233 4.55 -3.64 -10.11
C ALA A 233 5.35 -4.14 -11.30
N SER A 234 4.70 -4.68 -12.32
CA SER A 234 5.31 -5.41 -13.45
C SER A 234 5.44 -4.55 -14.71
N ASP A 235 6.08 -5.13 -15.73
CA ASP A 235 6.22 -4.49 -17.04
C ASP A 235 4.87 -4.42 -17.80
N ALA A 236 3.91 -5.29 -17.48
CA ALA A 236 2.54 -5.19 -18.01
C ALA A 236 1.86 -3.85 -17.64
N GLY A 237 2.25 -3.23 -16.52
CA GLY A 237 1.80 -1.91 -16.07
C GLY A 237 2.69 -0.74 -16.50
N SER A 238 3.68 -0.94 -17.36
CA SER A 238 4.73 0.05 -17.67
C SER A 238 4.20 1.39 -18.20
N TYR A 239 3.03 1.41 -18.84
CA TYR A 239 2.41 2.64 -19.34
C TYR A 239 1.26 3.16 -18.44
N ILE A 240 1.04 2.51 -17.28
CA ILE A 240 0.09 2.96 -16.27
C ILE A 240 0.83 3.87 -15.29
N ASN A 241 0.51 5.17 -15.26
CA ASN A 241 1.19 6.14 -14.40
C ASN A 241 0.24 7.24 -13.92
N GLY A 242 0.30 7.58 -12.63
CA GLY A 242 -0.52 8.62 -12.01
C GLY A 242 -1.98 8.23 -11.74
N VAL A 243 -2.35 6.97 -11.93
CA VAL A 243 -3.73 6.50 -11.73
C VAL A 243 -3.98 6.10 -10.28
N THR A 244 -5.22 6.27 -9.84
CA THR A 244 -5.75 5.67 -8.61
C THR A 244 -6.83 4.66 -9.00
N ILE A 245 -6.57 3.37 -8.79
CA ILE A 245 -7.44 2.27 -9.20
C ILE A 245 -8.34 1.84 -8.03
N PRO A 246 -9.67 2.03 -8.11
CA PRO A 246 -10.59 1.48 -7.13
C PRO A 246 -10.60 -0.05 -7.17
N VAL A 247 -10.51 -0.67 -5.98
CA VAL A 247 -10.71 -2.11 -5.76
C VAL A 247 -11.72 -2.26 -4.64
N ASP A 248 -12.99 -2.07 -4.97
CA ASP A 248 -14.05 -1.76 -4.03
C ASP A 248 -15.36 -2.55 -4.23
N GLY A 249 -15.36 -3.51 -5.15
CA GLY A 249 -16.55 -4.29 -5.49
C GLY A 249 -17.66 -3.45 -6.14
N GLY A 250 -17.30 -2.31 -6.72
CA GLY A 250 -18.23 -1.36 -7.37
C GLY A 250 -18.86 -0.34 -6.41
N TYR A 251 -18.35 -0.21 -5.17
CA TYR A 251 -18.93 0.69 -4.16
C TYR A 251 -19.01 2.16 -4.65
N LEU A 252 -18.04 2.62 -5.41
CA LEU A 252 -17.98 3.98 -5.95
C LEU A 252 -18.93 4.23 -7.14
N THR A 253 -19.64 3.21 -7.64
CA THR A 253 -20.56 3.35 -8.77
C THR A 253 -21.98 3.74 -8.36
N LYS A 254 -22.25 3.80 -7.03
CA LYS A 254 -23.58 4.10 -6.47
C LYS A 254 -23.54 5.28 -5.51
#